data_d90132d25c57d085413faa7daa5bf4ee
#
_entry.id   d90132d25c57d085413faa7daa5bf4ee
#
_cell.length_a   1.000
_cell.length_b   1.000
_cell.length_c   1.000
_cell.angle_alpha   90.00
_cell.angle_beta   90.00
_cell.angle_gamma   90.00
#
_symmetry.space_group_name_H-M   'P 1'
#
loop_
_entity.id
_entity.type
_entity.pdbx_description
1 polymer ?
#
loop_
_entity_poly.entity_id
_entity_poly.type
_entity_poly.pdbx_seq_one_letter_code
_entity_poly.pdbx_strand_id
1 'polypeptide(L)'
;MGNLYCVKIGEVITGESICTVVKSNSSRFKTGDSVIAMTGWQTHAVLPESKLHALPDCSLPKSLFLGIAGMPGITAWIGVKKICLPKPGELFVINAATGAVGSAAGQLAKKMGCRVVGI
;
A
#
# COMPACT_ATOMS: atom_id res chain seq x y z
N MET A 1 -7.53 -24.14 -5.73
CA MET A 1 -7.06 -22.87 -5.16
C MET A 1 -5.54 -22.96 -5.05
N GLY A 2 -4.80 -22.37 -5.98
CA GLY A 2 -3.35 -22.37 -5.95
C GLY A 2 -2.83 -21.55 -4.77
N ASN A 3 -1.81 -22.06 -4.10
CA ASN A 3 -1.11 -21.37 -3.00
C ASN A 3 -0.50 -20.04 -3.52
N LEU A 4 -1.19 -18.95 -3.30
CA LEU A 4 -0.79 -17.61 -3.72
C LEU A 4 0.49 -17.08 -3.01
N TYR A 5 1.05 -17.82 -2.06
CA TYR A 5 2.10 -17.33 -1.16
C TYR A 5 3.35 -18.19 -1.07
N CYS A 6 3.44 -19.27 -1.84
CA CYS A 6 4.66 -20.08 -1.84
C CYS A 6 5.56 -19.69 -3.00
N VAL A 7 6.58 -18.88 -2.69
CA VAL A 7 7.68 -18.61 -3.63
C VAL A 7 8.61 -19.81 -3.61
N LYS A 8 8.92 -20.38 -4.77
CA LYS A 8 9.85 -21.49 -4.88
C LYS A 8 11.29 -20.99 -4.75
N ILE A 9 12.18 -21.88 -4.31
CA ILE A 9 13.61 -21.57 -4.26
C ILE A 9 14.10 -21.20 -5.67
N GLY A 10 14.75 -20.04 -5.80
CA GLY A 10 15.21 -19.50 -7.07
C GLY A 10 14.24 -18.55 -7.78
N GLU A 11 13.02 -18.41 -7.28
CA GLU A 11 12.05 -17.42 -7.80
C GLU A 11 12.16 -16.08 -7.07
N VAL A 12 11.80 -14.99 -7.77
CA VAL A 12 11.75 -13.66 -7.17
C VAL A 12 10.56 -13.58 -6.21
N ILE A 13 10.82 -13.13 -4.98
CA ILE A 13 9.77 -12.90 -3.98
C ILE A 13 8.82 -11.82 -4.51
N THR A 14 7.53 -12.11 -4.54
CA THR A 14 6.51 -11.15 -5.01
C THR A 14 6.40 -9.95 -4.08
N GLY A 15 6.19 -8.79 -4.65
CA GLY A 15 6.00 -7.55 -3.88
C GLY A 15 5.74 -6.36 -4.78
N GLU A 16 4.97 -5.42 -4.25
CA GLU A 16 4.75 -4.12 -4.88
C GLU A 16 5.93 -3.20 -4.56
N SER A 17 6.33 -2.41 -5.54
CA SER A 17 7.45 -1.50 -5.41
C SER A 17 7.15 -0.15 -6.06
N ILE A 18 7.78 0.89 -5.54
CA ILE A 18 7.87 2.17 -6.23
C ILE A 18 9.18 2.19 -7.00
N CYS A 19 9.07 2.43 -8.29
CA CYS A 19 10.18 2.34 -9.22
C CYS A 19 10.36 3.64 -9.99
N THR A 20 11.56 3.85 -10.49
CA THR A 20 11.84 4.88 -11.51
C THR A 20 12.01 4.20 -12.86
N VAL A 21 11.34 4.69 -13.87
CA VAL A 21 11.48 4.20 -15.24
C VAL A 21 12.87 4.57 -15.76
N VAL A 22 13.71 3.59 -16.02
CA VAL A 22 15.08 3.81 -16.54
C VAL A 22 15.14 3.75 -18.06
N LYS A 23 14.22 3.00 -18.69
CA LYS A 23 14.07 2.90 -20.16
C LYS A 23 12.62 2.59 -20.49
N SER A 24 12.07 3.21 -21.52
CA SER A 24 10.69 3.02 -21.94
C SER A 24 10.55 3.01 -23.46
N ASN A 25 9.71 2.09 -23.94
CA ASN A 25 9.17 2.11 -25.30
C ASN A 25 7.67 2.49 -25.29
N SER A 26 7.12 2.87 -24.14
CA SER A 26 5.73 3.26 -23.97
C SER A 26 5.50 4.72 -24.36
N SER A 27 4.31 5.02 -24.86
CA SER A 27 3.86 6.40 -25.08
C SER A 27 3.37 7.07 -23.78
N ARG A 28 3.01 6.27 -22.74
CA ARG A 28 2.44 6.74 -21.48
C ARG A 28 3.50 7.07 -20.43
N PHE A 29 4.63 6.36 -20.45
CA PHE A 29 5.67 6.49 -19.43
C PHE A 29 7.00 6.85 -20.06
N LYS A 30 7.69 7.81 -19.48
CA LYS A 30 8.99 8.29 -19.91
C LYS A 30 10.08 7.92 -18.91
N THR A 31 11.32 7.88 -19.37
CA THR A 31 12.47 7.76 -18.47
C THR A 31 12.44 8.88 -17.43
N GLY A 32 12.61 8.51 -16.15
CA GLY A 32 12.51 9.39 -15.00
C GLY A 32 11.16 9.35 -14.28
N ASP A 33 10.11 8.84 -14.91
CA ASP A 33 8.79 8.74 -14.27
C ASP A 33 8.82 7.80 -13.06
N SER A 34 8.04 8.15 -12.05
CA SER A 34 7.83 7.30 -10.88
C SER A 34 6.55 6.50 -11.03
N VAL A 35 6.66 5.19 -10.83
CA VAL A 35 5.55 4.26 -11.01
C VAL A 35 5.47 3.27 -9.85
N ILE A 36 4.26 2.76 -9.60
CA ILE A 36 4.00 1.62 -8.72
C ILE A 36 3.78 0.40 -9.59
N ALA A 37 4.43 -0.70 -9.26
CA ALA A 37 4.28 -1.97 -9.97
C ALA A 37 4.61 -3.18 -9.10
N MET A 38 4.07 -4.33 -9.46
CA MET A 38 4.42 -5.63 -8.87
C MET A 38 5.73 -6.13 -9.47
N THR A 39 6.85 -5.56 -9.06
CA THR A 39 8.17 -5.93 -9.59
C THR A 39 8.78 -7.13 -8.87
N GLY A 40 8.34 -7.40 -7.65
CA GLY A 40 9.02 -8.30 -6.74
C GLY A 40 10.32 -7.70 -6.15
N TRP A 41 10.99 -8.48 -5.34
CA TRP A 41 12.23 -8.06 -4.64
C TRP A 41 13.43 -8.19 -5.57
N GLN A 42 13.60 -7.22 -6.43
CA GLN A 42 14.72 -7.15 -7.38
C GLN A 42 15.05 -5.70 -7.72
N THR A 43 16.26 -5.46 -8.18
CA THR A 43 16.74 -4.11 -8.49
C THR A 43 16.20 -3.55 -9.80
N HIS A 44 15.91 -4.42 -10.77
CA HIS A 44 15.38 -4.05 -12.09
C HIS A 44 14.32 -5.05 -12.51
N ALA A 45 13.30 -4.56 -13.20
CA ALA A 45 12.24 -5.39 -13.80
C ALA A 45 11.86 -4.85 -15.17
N VAL A 46 11.44 -5.72 -16.06
CA VAL A 46 10.83 -5.35 -17.34
C VAL A 46 9.36 -5.72 -17.28
N LEU A 47 8.50 -4.74 -17.44
CA LEU A 47 7.05 -4.92 -17.33
C LEU A 47 6.34 -4.23 -18.49
N PRO A 48 5.19 -4.78 -18.95
CA PRO A 48 4.34 -4.08 -19.89
C PRO A 48 3.69 -2.86 -19.22
N GLU A 49 3.45 -1.79 -19.97
CA GLU A 49 2.86 -0.55 -19.45
C GLU A 49 1.50 -0.74 -18.76
N SER A 50 0.75 -1.77 -19.14
CA SER A 50 -0.55 -2.09 -18.54
C SER A 50 -0.46 -2.51 -17.06
N LYS A 51 0.73 -2.90 -16.60
CA LYS A 51 1.01 -3.28 -15.20
C LYS A 51 1.62 -2.16 -14.38
N LEU A 52 1.76 -0.98 -14.97
CA LEU A 52 2.34 0.18 -14.30
C LEU A 52 1.22 1.17 -13.91
N HIS A 53 1.31 1.69 -12.71
CA HIS A 53 0.47 2.77 -12.22
C HIS A 53 1.34 4.00 -11.99
N ALA A 54 0.95 5.13 -12.61
CA ALA A 54 1.65 6.39 -12.38
C ALA A 54 1.54 6.79 -10.90
N LEU A 55 2.65 7.19 -10.32
CA LEU A 55 2.62 7.78 -8.98
C LEU A 55 2.12 9.22 -9.12
N PRO A 56 1.18 9.67 -8.25
CA PRO A 56 0.74 11.05 -8.27
C PRO A 56 1.91 12.01 -8.03
N ASP A 57 1.95 13.09 -8.80
CA ASP A 57 2.90 14.18 -8.56
C ASP A 57 2.42 15.00 -7.36
N CYS A 58 3.05 14.79 -6.21
CA CYS A 58 2.71 15.47 -4.98
C CYS A 58 3.93 15.57 -4.05
N SER A 59 3.85 16.46 -3.08
CA SER A 59 4.92 16.70 -2.10
C SER A 59 5.08 15.59 -1.03
N LEU A 60 4.25 14.55 -1.09
CA LEU A 60 4.32 13.45 -0.11
C LEU A 60 5.51 12.53 -0.40
N PRO A 61 6.16 12.00 0.65
CA PRO A 61 7.16 10.96 0.47
C PRO A 61 6.60 9.77 -0.31
N LYS A 62 7.30 9.34 -1.34
CA LYS A 62 6.85 8.25 -2.24
C LYS A 62 6.55 6.96 -1.48
N SER A 63 7.30 6.66 -0.41
CA SER A 63 7.08 5.48 0.44
C SER A 63 5.67 5.38 1.04
N LEU A 64 4.97 6.50 1.23
CA LEU A 64 3.60 6.49 1.74
C LEU A 64 2.62 5.78 0.81
N PHE A 65 2.91 5.71 -0.49
CA PHE A 65 2.05 5.03 -1.46
C PHE A 65 2.13 3.50 -1.38
N LEU A 66 3.12 2.94 -0.69
CA LEU A 66 3.13 1.51 -0.30
C LEU A 66 2.50 1.27 1.09
N GLY A 67 2.09 2.33 1.78
CA GLY A 67 1.52 2.29 3.12
C GLY A 67 0.16 2.97 3.19
N ILE A 68 0.10 4.08 3.96
CA ILE A 68 -1.18 4.76 4.28
C ILE A 68 -1.89 5.36 3.05
N ALA A 69 -1.16 5.78 2.03
CA ALA A 69 -1.71 6.28 0.78
C ALA A 69 -1.92 5.17 -0.29
N GLY A 70 -1.60 3.92 0.05
CA GLY A 70 -1.74 2.74 -0.81
C GLY A 70 -2.73 1.73 -0.24
N MET A 71 -2.54 0.44 -0.60
CA MET A 71 -3.45 -0.63 -0.24
C MET A 71 -3.68 -0.78 1.28
N PRO A 72 -2.67 -0.69 2.17
CA PRO A 72 -2.91 -0.77 3.61
C PRO A 72 -3.84 0.33 4.13
N GLY A 73 -3.69 1.56 3.63
CA GLY A 73 -4.55 2.68 4.02
C GLY A 73 -5.98 2.52 3.51
N ILE A 74 -6.17 2.06 2.27
CA ILE A 74 -7.49 1.75 1.71
C ILE A 74 -8.18 0.65 2.52
N THR A 75 -7.45 -0.42 2.88
CA THR A 75 -7.95 -1.51 3.71
C THR A 75 -8.40 -0.99 5.09
N ALA A 76 -7.56 -0.18 5.74
CA ALA A 76 -7.89 0.44 7.01
C ALA A 76 -9.14 1.35 6.89
N TRP A 77 -9.22 2.16 5.84
CA TRP A 77 -10.35 3.05 5.60
C TRP A 77 -11.65 2.28 5.42
N ILE A 78 -11.65 1.21 4.61
CA ILE A 78 -12.82 0.35 4.41
C ILE A 78 -13.23 -0.28 5.75
N GLY A 79 -12.28 -0.86 6.49
CA GLY A 79 -12.54 -1.48 7.79
C GLY A 79 -13.19 -0.51 8.76
N VAL A 80 -12.62 0.67 8.94
CA VAL A 80 -13.11 1.65 9.91
C VAL A 80 -14.39 2.35 9.43
N LYS A 81 -14.39 2.84 8.18
CA LYS A 81 -15.46 3.73 7.67
C LYS A 81 -16.65 3.00 7.07
N LYS A 82 -16.51 1.74 6.66
CA LYS A 82 -17.58 0.98 5.99
C LYS A 82 -18.07 -0.21 6.79
N ILE A 83 -17.21 -0.78 7.63
CA ILE A 83 -17.54 -2.00 8.38
C ILE A 83 -17.75 -1.69 9.85
N CYS A 84 -16.75 -1.16 10.56
CA CYS A 84 -16.84 -0.92 12.01
C CYS A 84 -17.77 0.26 12.35
N LEU A 85 -17.75 1.32 11.55
CA LEU A 85 -18.57 2.53 11.74
C LEU A 85 -18.53 3.09 13.17
N PRO A 86 -17.35 3.23 13.79
CA PRO A 86 -17.26 3.63 15.18
C PRO A 86 -17.76 5.07 15.38
N LYS A 87 -18.39 5.32 16.53
CA LYS A 87 -18.92 6.63 16.91
C LYS A 87 -17.96 7.38 17.84
N PRO A 88 -17.97 8.71 17.84
CA PRO A 88 -17.20 9.49 18.80
C PRO A 88 -17.46 9.04 20.24
N GLY A 89 -16.40 8.93 21.04
CA GLY A 89 -16.45 8.48 22.44
C GLY A 89 -16.37 6.98 22.62
N GLU A 90 -16.57 6.16 21.59
CA GLU A 90 -16.43 4.70 21.70
C GLU A 90 -14.98 4.26 21.88
N LEU A 91 -14.81 3.10 22.51
CA LEU A 91 -13.52 2.42 22.60
C LEU A 91 -13.29 1.58 21.35
N PHE A 92 -12.25 1.94 20.60
CA PHE A 92 -11.79 1.19 19.43
C PHE A 92 -10.54 0.39 19.75
N VAL A 93 -10.69 -0.93 19.84
CA VAL A 93 -9.56 -1.85 20.09
C VAL A 93 -9.07 -2.42 18.77
N ILE A 94 -7.77 -2.36 18.53
CA ILE A 94 -7.17 -2.88 17.31
C ILE A 94 -5.96 -3.76 17.62
N ASN A 95 -5.96 -4.97 17.09
CA ASN A 95 -4.81 -5.87 17.14
C ASN A 95 -3.81 -5.52 16.02
N ALA A 96 -2.56 -5.95 16.18
CA ALA A 96 -1.46 -5.60 15.29
C ALA A 96 -1.40 -4.07 15.02
N ALA A 97 -1.53 -3.28 16.08
CA ALA A 97 -1.66 -1.82 16.01
C ALA A 97 -0.45 -1.11 15.39
N THR A 98 0.73 -1.74 15.40
CA THR A 98 1.96 -1.22 14.77
C THR A 98 2.11 -1.65 13.30
N GLY A 99 1.26 -2.56 12.81
CA GLY A 99 1.26 -2.99 11.41
C GLY A 99 0.77 -1.91 10.46
N ALA A 100 0.99 -2.10 9.16
CA ALA A 100 0.66 -1.11 8.13
C ALA A 100 -0.84 -0.75 8.10
N VAL A 101 -1.73 -1.74 8.25
CA VAL A 101 -3.18 -1.52 8.32
C VAL A 101 -3.60 -1.04 9.70
N GLY A 102 -3.09 -1.69 10.77
CA GLY A 102 -3.46 -1.37 12.15
C GLY A 102 -3.13 0.07 12.54
N SER A 103 -1.94 0.52 12.21
CA SER A 103 -1.52 1.91 12.50
C SER A 103 -2.37 2.94 11.78
N ALA A 104 -2.77 2.69 10.53
CA ALA A 104 -3.66 3.55 9.77
C ALA A 104 -5.09 3.55 10.36
N ALA A 105 -5.62 2.36 10.69
CA ALA A 105 -6.96 2.21 11.25
C ALA A 105 -7.10 2.91 12.62
N GLY A 106 -6.09 2.74 13.49
CA GLY A 106 -6.06 3.41 14.79
C GLY A 106 -6.07 4.94 14.66
N GLN A 107 -5.28 5.48 13.75
CA GLN A 107 -5.27 6.93 13.48
C GLN A 107 -6.60 7.42 12.91
N LEU A 108 -7.22 6.67 12.02
CA LEU A 108 -8.54 7.01 11.48
C LEU A 108 -9.61 7.02 12.58
N ALA A 109 -9.67 5.98 13.42
CA ALA A 109 -10.60 5.90 14.53
C ALA A 109 -10.39 7.05 15.54
N LYS A 110 -9.13 7.38 15.83
CA LYS A 110 -8.80 8.53 16.69
C LYS A 110 -9.30 9.84 16.11
N LYS A 111 -9.13 10.07 14.80
CA LYS A 111 -9.69 11.25 14.11
C LYS A 111 -11.22 11.30 14.11
N MET A 112 -11.88 10.15 14.26
CA MET A 112 -13.34 10.08 14.42
C MET A 112 -13.80 10.30 15.87
N GLY A 113 -12.88 10.62 16.78
CA GLY A 113 -13.22 10.90 18.19
C GLY A 113 -13.28 9.66 19.07
N CYS A 114 -12.78 8.51 18.62
CA CYS A 114 -12.72 7.30 19.43
C CYS A 114 -11.55 7.32 20.40
N ARG A 115 -11.68 6.61 21.52
CA ARG A 115 -10.56 6.21 22.36
C ARG A 115 -9.95 4.95 21.78
N VAL A 116 -8.69 5.00 21.36
CA VAL A 116 -8.04 3.88 20.65
C VAL A 116 -7.08 3.15 21.58
N VAL A 117 -7.19 1.82 21.62
CA VAL A 117 -6.27 0.91 22.28
C VAL A 117 -5.69 -0.06 21.25
N GLY A 118 -4.36 -0.09 21.17
CA GLY A 118 -3.61 -1.02 20.32
C GLY A 118 -3.07 -2.20 21.10
N ILE A 119 -3.11 -3.39 20.53
CA ILE A 119 -2.53 -4.62 21.06
C ILE A 119 -1.48 -5.12 20.08
#